data_0226c696dc7d9c23ca6f1c02d1d3168f
#
_entry.id   0226c696dc7d9c23ca6f1c02d1d3168f
#
_cell.length_a   1.000
_cell.length_b   1.000
_cell.length_c   1.000
_cell.angle_alpha   90.00
_cell.angle_beta   90.00
_cell.angle_gamma   90.00
#
_symmetry.space_group_name_H-M   'P 1'
#
loop_
_entity.id
_entity.type
_entity.pdbx_description
1 polymer ?
#
loop_
_entity_poly.entity_id
_entity_poly.type
_entity_poly.pdbx_seq_one_letter_code
_entity_poly.pdbx_strand_id
1 'polypeptide(L)'
;WPVSAPIYNGSVRFDDFKVAADSLFFQTMGIEVLSGDPVRELQQKDVIFLSKDLADKMFGGENPIGKIISFNKEIELTVKGTYAALPENCTMRPKAVISLPSIWSRRIGNYSWNGGDSWKEYIRLKQDIDLDELNKRIDMVVQQHIPRSDKLGITVMAKPVRDTYRGYDEVKRMRNIMLILGISILFITTLNYVLISISSLSRRAKSIGVHKCSGAGTGTVFGMFMWETGIIILLSLFLMVFLMFNFREFVEDTTAAKLESLFAVERIWVPFGVTAVLFLIGGVLPGRIFSKIPVTQVFRRYTEGKKGWKRPLLFIQFAGVAFICGLMCVVMLQYHYVINKDPGYNPERVVIGVNNAPDAKARLAARHFYEGLPYVEALTSATSYPSNGYSGQMIPDEKGTSLFSSRYDFTQENYVAFMGMVIQQGRVPRESGEVAVNEEFVRRMHWGKDVLGKSIQTEEGRVKIVGVIKDFNIGGFYSELKPFVLHHHPKDLADLVYLRLKEPFGENLQKLKRDAAEAFPNQTVGFESLEQKMADSYNCLLYTSDAADDTPC
;
A
#
# COMPACT_ATOMS: atom_id res chain seq x y z
N TRP A 1 16.03 -0.98 -9.10
CA TRP A 1 15.99 -0.02 -7.99
C TRP A 1 14.98 1.07 -8.27
N PRO A 2 13.99 1.31 -7.41
CA PRO A 2 13.00 2.39 -7.56
C PRO A 2 13.68 3.76 -7.51
N VAL A 3 13.21 4.69 -8.37
CA VAL A 3 13.75 6.05 -8.46
C VAL A 3 12.61 7.04 -8.28
N SER A 4 12.65 7.82 -7.20
CA SER A 4 11.57 8.74 -6.82
C SER A 4 11.63 10.11 -7.48
N ALA A 5 12.79 10.52 -8.01
CA ALA A 5 12.93 11.85 -8.59
C ALA A 5 12.13 12.02 -9.90
N PRO A 6 11.53 13.19 -10.14
CA PRO A 6 10.68 13.43 -11.31
C PRO A 6 11.48 13.52 -12.62
N ILE A 7 10.81 13.25 -13.74
CA ILE A 7 11.33 13.54 -15.08
C ILE A 7 10.57 14.72 -15.70
N TYR A 8 11.23 15.45 -16.59
CA TYR A 8 10.67 16.65 -17.21
C TYR A 8 10.81 16.59 -18.73
N ASN A 9 9.75 16.98 -19.42
CA ASN A 9 9.80 17.34 -20.83
C ASN A 9 9.59 18.84 -20.95
N GLY A 10 10.67 19.61 -21.16
CA GLY A 10 10.65 21.07 -21.03
C GLY A 10 10.25 21.50 -19.62
N SER A 11 9.14 22.23 -19.47
CA SER A 11 8.59 22.67 -18.17
C SER A 11 7.61 21.69 -17.53
N VAL A 12 7.16 20.66 -18.26
CA VAL A 12 6.14 19.72 -17.78
C VAL A 12 6.78 18.63 -16.94
N ARG A 13 6.28 18.46 -15.72
CA ARG A 13 6.73 17.46 -14.73
C ARG A 13 5.93 16.17 -14.85
N PHE A 14 6.62 15.03 -14.69
CA PHE A 14 6.05 13.68 -14.65
C PHE A 14 6.62 12.93 -13.45
N ASP A 15 5.74 12.55 -12.53
CA ASP A 15 6.08 11.83 -11.28
C ASP A 15 5.84 10.33 -11.38
N ASP A 16 5.50 9.83 -12.55
CA ASP A 16 5.22 8.41 -12.80
C ASP A 16 6.33 7.50 -12.26
N PHE A 17 5.96 6.29 -11.80
CA PHE A 17 6.88 5.31 -11.20
C PHE A 17 8.00 4.91 -12.17
N LYS A 18 9.23 5.03 -11.71
CA LYS A 18 10.45 4.77 -12.48
C LYS A 18 11.37 3.81 -11.75
N VAL A 19 12.14 3.04 -12.52
CA VAL A 19 13.20 2.20 -11.98
C VAL A 19 14.51 2.42 -12.72
N ALA A 20 15.63 2.31 -12.00
CA ALA A 20 16.91 2.11 -12.61
C ALA A 20 17.17 0.60 -12.73
N ALA A 21 17.53 0.15 -13.93
CA ALA A 21 17.73 -1.26 -14.21
C ALA A 21 18.91 -1.51 -15.14
N ASP A 22 19.38 -2.75 -15.12
CA ASP A 22 20.43 -3.22 -16.03
C ASP A 22 19.89 -3.57 -17.42
N SER A 23 20.79 -3.93 -18.33
CA SER A 23 20.50 -4.24 -19.71
C SER A 23 19.64 -5.52 -19.90
N LEU A 24 19.58 -6.39 -18.92
CA LEU A 24 18.84 -7.66 -18.97
C LEU A 24 17.42 -7.56 -18.38
N PHE A 25 17.05 -6.42 -17.84
CA PHE A 25 15.78 -6.21 -17.15
C PHE A 25 14.57 -6.63 -17.99
N PHE A 26 14.45 -6.12 -19.22
CA PHE A 26 13.32 -6.41 -20.10
C PHE A 26 13.24 -7.90 -20.47
N GLN A 27 14.40 -8.50 -20.75
CA GLN A 27 14.47 -9.92 -21.09
C GLN A 27 14.13 -10.81 -19.89
N THR A 28 14.63 -10.46 -18.69
CA THR A 28 14.39 -11.22 -17.46
C THR A 28 12.92 -11.16 -17.06
N MET A 29 12.32 -9.98 -17.16
CA MET A 29 10.92 -9.76 -16.79
C MET A 29 9.92 -10.18 -17.89
N GLY A 30 10.40 -10.43 -19.11
CA GLY A 30 9.54 -10.78 -20.25
C GLY A 30 8.69 -9.61 -20.74
N ILE A 31 9.19 -8.37 -20.59
CA ILE A 31 8.50 -7.16 -21.01
C ILE A 31 8.73 -6.97 -22.53
N GLU A 32 7.65 -6.76 -23.27
CA GLU A 32 7.71 -6.53 -24.71
C GLU A 32 8.28 -5.13 -25.02
N VAL A 33 9.40 -5.11 -25.74
CA VAL A 33 10.03 -3.88 -26.21
C VAL A 33 9.46 -3.54 -27.59
N LEU A 34 8.89 -2.36 -27.74
CA LEU A 34 8.27 -1.90 -28.97
C LEU A 34 9.28 -1.26 -29.92
N SER A 35 10.29 -0.58 -29.35
CA SER A 35 11.35 0.06 -30.12
C SER A 35 12.63 0.18 -29.31
N GLY A 36 13.79 0.19 -29.97
CA GLY A 36 15.11 0.25 -29.36
C GLY A 36 15.67 -1.12 -28.97
N ASP A 37 16.94 -1.15 -28.57
CA ASP A 37 17.65 -2.35 -28.10
C ASP A 37 18.08 -2.15 -26.64
N PRO A 38 17.30 -2.60 -25.66
CA PRO A 38 17.62 -2.38 -24.26
C PRO A 38 18.91 -3.09 -23.83
N VAL A 39 19.26 -4.24 -24.43
CA VAL A 39 20.48 -4.99 -24.07
C VAL A 39 21.73 -4.16 -24.37
N ARG A 40 21.71 -3.42 -25.44
CA ARG A 40 22.83 -2.56 -25.87
C ARG A 40 22.74 -1.18 -25.22
N GLU A 41 21.59 -0.55 -25.25
CA GLU A 41 21.42 0.86 -24.88
C GLU A 41 21.48 1.07 -23.35
N LEU A 42 20.90 0.18 -22.52
CA LEU A 42 20.95 0.32 -21.06
C LEU A 42 22.33 0.05 -20.45
N GLN A 43 23.31 -0.41 -21.23
CA GLN A 43 24.72 -0.43 -20.80
C GLN A 43 25.37 0.96 -20.84
N GLN A 44 24.77 1.90 -21.55
CA GLN A 44 25.27 3.27 -21.69
C GLN A 44 24.70 4.15 -20.57
N LYS A 45 25.40 5.25 -20.31
CA LYS A 45 24.92 6.29 -19.40
C LYS A 45 23.90 7.19 -20.10
N ASP A 46 23.06 7.81 -19.28
CA ASP A 46 22.12 8.85 -19.70
C ASP A 46 21.09 8.39 -20.73
N VAL A 47 20.64 7.14 -20.54
CA VAL A 47 19.64 6.48 -21.37
C VAL A 47 18.38 6.17 -20.57
N ILE A 48 17.23 6.36 -21.21
CA ILE A 48 15.92 6.01 -20.66
C ILE A 48 15.05 5.31 -21.71
N PHE A 49 14.29 4.33 -21.24
CA PHE A 49 13.19 3.69 -21.97
C PHE A 49 11.87 4.12 -21.34
N LEU A 50 10.86 4.42 -22.15
CA LEU A 50 9.54 4.85 -21.69
C LEU A 50 8.49 3.80 -22.04
N SER A 51 7.52 3.62 -21.14
CA SER A 51 6.30 2.88 -21.51
C SER A 51 5.54 3.66 -22.58
N LYS A 52 4.83 2.95 -23.44
CA LYS A 52 4.12 3.58 -24.57
C LYS A 52 3.16 4.68 -24.11
N ASP A 53 2.38 4.40 -23.08
CA ASP A 53 1.40 5.35 -22.52
C ASP A 53 2.07 6.62 -21.95
N LEU A 54 3.22 6.49 -21.29
CA LEU A 54 3.97 7.66 -20.82
C LEU A 54 4.59 8.42 -22.01
N ALA A 55 5.13 7.71 -22.99
CA ALA A 55 5.67 8.33 -24.20
C ALA A 55 4.60 9.13 -24.98
N ASP A 56 3.40 8.55 -25.13
CA ASP A 56 2.26 9.21 -25.78
C ASP A 56 1.81 10.45 -24.96
N LYS A 57 1.77 10.34 -23.64
CA LYS A 57 1.44 11.46 -22.71
C LYS A 57 2.48 12.59 -22.79
N MET A 58 3.77 12.26 -22.89
CA MET A 58 4.87 13.24 -22.91
C MET A 58 5.03 13.92 -24.26
N PHE A 59 4.78 13.22 -25.37
CA PHE A 59 5.14 13.66 -26.72
C PHE A 59 3.94 13.74 -27.67
N GLY A 60 2.70 13.51 -27.18
CA GLY A 60 1.49 13.67 -27.99
C GLY A 60 1.40 12.71 -29.17
N GLY A 61 2.01 11.51 -29.09
CA GLY A 61 2.05 10.52 -30.18
C GLY A 61 3.19 10.70 -31.18
N GLU A 62 4.05 11.73 -31.01
CA GLU A 62 5.27 11.85 -31.82
C GLU A 62 6.30 10.78 -31.44
N ASN A 63 7.20 10.46 -32.37
CA ASN A 63 8.30 9.53 -32.09
C ASN A 63 9.20 10.07 -30.95
N PRO A 64 9.27 9.39 -29.81
CA PRO A 64 10.06 9.84 -28.66
C PRO A 64 11.56 9.54 -28.78
N ILE A 65 11.98 8.66 -29.69
CA ILE A 65 13.35 8.19 -29.81
C ILE A 65 14.29 9.34 -30.18
N GLY A 66 15.39 9.47 -29.44
CA GLY A 66 16.39 10.53 -29.61
C GLY A 66 16.03 11.86 -28.93
N LYS A 67 14.81 12.01 -28.42
CA LYS A 67 14.45 13.19 -27.63
C LYS A 67 15.14 13.17 -26.27
N ILE A 68 15.45 14.35 -25.77
CA ILE A 68 16.10 14.54 -24.47
C ILE A 68 15.04 14.94 -23.45
N ILE A 69 15.07 14.29 -22.30
CA ILE A 69 14.26 14.62 -21.15
C ILE A 69 15.17 14.83 -19.95
N SER A 70 14.76 15.69 -19.02
CA SER A 70 15.55 15.97 -17.84
C SER A 70 15.07 15.14 -16.66
N PHE A 71 16.00 14.50 -15.96
CA PHE A 71 15.75 13.81 -14.69
C PHE A 71 16.17 14.74 -13.54
N ASN A 72 15.27 15.05 -12.66
CA ASN A 72 15.44 15.99 -11.52
C ASN A 72 15.96 17.39 -11.93
N LYS A 73 15.78 17.80 -13.19
CA LYS A 73 16.38 19.02 -13.78
C LYS A 73 17.92 19.09 -13.76
N GLU A 74 18.59 18.01 -13.41
CA GLU A 74 20.04 17.93 -13.26
C GLU A 74 20.70 17.02 -14.31
N ILE A 75 20.00 15.99 -14.73
CA ILE A 75 20.53 14.95 -15.61
C ILE A 75 19.72 14.91 -16.90
N GLU A 76 20.37 15.10 -18.02
CA GLU A 76 19.75 14.89 -19.32
C GLU A 76 19.79 13.41 -19.69
N LEU A 77 18.63 12.86 -19.99
CA LEU A 77 18.46 11.46 -20.42
C LEU A 77 17.96 11.44 -21.87
N THR A 78 18.59 10.63 -22.69
CA THR A 78 18.14 10.41 -24.08
C THR A 78 17.18 9.23 -24.13
N VAL A 79 16.01 9.42 -24.71
CA VAL A 79 15.05 8.34 -24.96
C VAL A 79 15.58 7.44 -26.07
N LYS A 80 15.87 6.18 -25.75
CA LYS A 80 16.44 5.19 -26.70
C LYS A 80 15.46 4.10 -27.10
N GLY A 81 14.32 4.02 -26.45
CA GLY A 81 13.30 3.06 -26.81
C GLY A 81 12.01 3.20 -26.04
N THR A 82 11.03 2.42 -26.47
CA THR A 82 9.73 2.29 -25.83
C THR A 82 9.36 0.84 -25.61
N TYR A 83 8.51 0.58 -24.62
CA TYR A 83 8.01 -0.76 -24.31
C TYR A 83 6.50 -0.75 -24.07
N ALA A 84 5.88 -1.92 -24.16
CA ALA A 84 4.45 -2.09 -23.95
C ALA A 84 4.07 -1.72 -22.51
N ALA A 85 2.95 -1.01 -22.36
CA ALA A 85 2.41 -0.69 -21.03
C ALA A 85 2.13 -1.99 -20.25
N LEU A 86 2.57 -2.03 -19.00
CA LEU A 86 2.37 -3.20 -18.16
C LEU A 86 0.93 -3.25 -17.63
N PRO A 87 0.36 -4.47 -17.47
CA PRO A 87 -0.99 -4.63 -16.95
C PRO A 87 -1.13 -4.10 -15.52
N GLU A 88 -2.31 -3.62 -15.17
CA GLU A 88 -2.59 -3.05 -13.84
C GLU A 88 -2.45 -4.05 -12.68
N ASN A 89 -2.54 -5.33 -12.95
CA ASN A 89 -2.34 -6.41 -11.97
C ASN A 89 -0.88 -6.81 -11.76
N CYS A 90 0.07 -6.01 -12.23
CA CYS A 90 1.51 -6.16 -12.01
C CYS A 90 1.93 -5.38 -10.75
N THR A 91 2.70 -6.01 -9.86
CA THR A 91 3.23 -5.36 -8.66
C THR A 91 4.37 -4.36 -8.92
N MET A 92 4.99 -4.46 -10.10
CA MET A 92 6.03 -3.55 -10.56
C MET A 92 5.67 -3.09 -11.96
N ARG A 93 5.24 -1.83 -12.07
CA ARG A 93 4.78 -1.23 -13.33
C ARG A 93 5.55 0.05 -13.63
N PRO A 94 6.85 -0.01 -13.82
CA PRO A 94 7.58 1.20 -14.16
C PRO A 94 7.03 1.79 -15.47
N LYS A 95 6.83 3.09 -15.47
CA LYS A 95 6.51 3.86 -16.68
C LYS A 95 7.76 4.32 -17.39
N ALA A 96 8.90 4.33 -16.69
CA ALA A 96 10.19 4.60 -17.27
C ALA A 96 11.28 3.71 -16.65
N VAL A 97 12.24 3.31 -17.47
CA VAL A 97 13.42 2.53 -17.07
C VAL A 97 14.67 3.32 -17.42
N ILE A 98 15.41 3.75 -16.40
CA ILE A 98 16.66 4.48 -16.54
C ILE A 98 17.81 3.49 -16.52
N SER A 99 18.85 3.72 -17.30
CA SER A 99 20.03 2.85 -17.28
C SER A 99 20.74 2.90 -15.92
N LEU A 100 21.04 1.73 -15.36
CA LEU A 100 21.73 1.61 -14.07
C LEU A 100 23.10 2.32 -14.03
N PRO A 101 23.94 2.30 -15.12
CA PRO A 101 25.15 3.09 -15.19
C PRO A 101 24.97 4.59 -15.00
N SER A 102 23.80 5.17 -15.34
CA SER A 102 23.52 6.59 -15.09
C SER A 102 23.48 6.93 -13.62
N ILE A 103 22.92 6.02 -12.83
CA ILE A 103 22.75 6.16 -11.39
C ILE A 103 24.08 5.89 -10.66
N TRP A 104 24.75 4.78 -10.98
CA TRP A 104 26.02 4.41 -10.34
C TRP A 104 27.15 5.40 -10.60
N SER A 105 27.26 5.92 -11.81
CA SER A 105 28.32 6.89 -12.13
C SER A 105 28.23 8.19 -11.33
N ARG A 106 27.05 8.50 -10.82
CA ARG A 106 26.79 9.69 -9.99
C ARG A 106 26.72 9.37 -8.50
N ARG A 107 27.01 8.12 -8.13
CA ARG A 107 26.93 7.61 -6.74
C ARG A 107 25.56 7.85 -6.09
N ILE A 108 24.50 7.80 -6.88
CA ILE A 108 23.13 7.83 -6.39
C ILE A 108 22.79 6.41 -5.91
N GLY A 109 22.52 6.27 -4.62
CA GLY A 109 22.28 4.98 -3.98
C GLY A 109 23.56 4.25 -3.57
N ASN A 110 23.44 3.35 -2.60
CA ASN A 110 24.52 2.54 -2.05
C ASN A 110 24.37 1.09 -2.50
N TYR A 111 25.31 0.59 -3.31
CA TYR A 111 25.37 -0.79 -3.78
C TYR A 111 26.61 -1.47 -3.19
N SER A 112 26.46 -2.02 -2.00
CA SER A 112 27.50 -2.78 -1.32
C SER A 112 26.90 -3.88 -0.45
N TRP A 113 27.74 -4.82 -0.01
CA TRP A 113 27.32 -5.86 0.94
C TRP A 113 26.83 -5.29 2.29
N ASN A 114 27.29 -4.12 2.66
CA ASN A 114 26.90 -3.38 3.86
C ASN A 114 25.96 -2.20 3.55
N GLY A 115 25.42 -2.14 2.34
CA GLY A 115 24.53 -1.08 1.91
C GLY A 115 23.14 -1.18 2.53
N GLY A 116 22.52 -0.02 2.76
CA GLY A 116 21.18 0.09 3.33
C GLY A 116 20.06 0.23 2.28
N ASP A 117 20.37 0.30 0.99
CA ASP A 117 19.40 0.55 -0.06
C ASP A 117 18.60 -0.71 -0.44
N SER A 118 17.34 -0.49 -0.83
CA SER A 118 16.41 -1.57 -1.22
C SER A 118 16.63 -2.00 -2.67
N TRP A 119 17.73 -2.70 -2.94
CA TRP A 119 17.97 -3.32 -4.23
C TRP A 119 17.09 -4.56 -4.39
N LYS A 120 16.46 -4.70 -5.56
CA LYS A 120 15.68 -5.89 -5.93
C LYS A 120 16.37 -6.57 -7.09
N GLU A 121 16.74 -7.82 -6.90
CA GLU A 121 17.38 -8.63 -7.93
C GLU A 121 16.39 -9.67 -8.44
N TYR A 122 16.28 -9.76 -9.76
CA TYR A 122 15.42 -10.72 -10.45
C TYR A 122 16.30 -11.66 -11.27
N ILE A 123 16.11 -12.94 -11.08
CA ILE A 123 16.85 -13.98 -11.82
C ILE A 123 15.88 -14.85 -12.61
N ARG A 124 16.23 -15.16 -13.84
CA ARG A 124 15.51 -16.11 -14.65
C ARG A 124 16.21 -17.46 -14.56
N LEU A 125 15.54 -18.42 -13.96
CA LEU A 125 16.11 -19.76 -13.80
C LEU A 125 16.00 -20.56 -15.09
N LYS A 126 16.98 -21.44 -15.34
CA LYS A 126 16.86 -22.52 -16.30
C LYS A 126 15.83 -23.54 -15.79
N GLN A 127 15.26 -24.33 -16.69
CA GLN A 127 14.38 -25.44 -16.29
C GLN A 127 15.15 -26.41 -15.38
N ASP A 128 14.45 -27.04 -14.45
CA ASP A 128 14.93 -28.09 -13.56
C ASP A 128 15.95 -27.67 -12.44
N ILE A 129 15.94 -26.38 -12.05
CA ILE A 129 16.68 -25.98 -10.86
C ILE A 129 15.78 -26.07 -9.63
N ASP A 130 16.23 -26.84 -8.63
CA ASP A 130 15.61 -26.88 -7.31
C ASP A 130 15.84 -25.54 -6.58
N LEU A 131 14.73 -24.91 -6.14
CA LEU A 131 14.75 -23.63 -5.45
C LEU A 131 15.46 -23.73 -4.10
N ASP A 132 15.34 -24.86 -3.41
CA ASP A 132 16.00 -25.08 -2.12
C ASP A 132 17.52 -25.20 -2.27
N GLU A 133 17.98 -25.86 -3.33
CA GLU A 133 19.40 -25.93 -3.65
C GLU A 133 19.96 -24.54 -4.04
N LEU A 134 19.20 -23.77 -4.84
CA LEU A 134 19.56 -22.40 -5.18
C LEU A 134 19.69 -21.54 -3.91
N ASN A 135 18.72 -21.60 -3.01
CA ASN A 135 18.74 -20.82 -1.77
C ASN A 135 19.91 -21.21 -0.86
N LYS A 136 20.30 -22.48 -0.81
CA LYS A 136 21.52 -22.91 -0.10
C LYS A 136 22.78 -22.30 -0.69
N ARG A 137 22.87 -22.23 -2.03
CA ARG A 137 24.01 -21.60 -2.72
C ARG A 137 24.05 -20.09 -2.49
N ILE A 138 22.89 -19.42 -2.54
CA ILE A 138 22.77 -17.98 -2.22
C ILE A 138 23.24 -17.75 -0.77
N ASP A 139 22.77 -18.55 0.17
CA ASP A 139 23.15 -18.41 1.58
C ASP A 139 24.68 -18.60 1.78
N MET A 140 25.30 -19.57 1.12
CA MET A 140 26.75 -19.73 1.16
C MET A 140 27.51 -18.49 0.69
N VAL A 141 27.07 -17.87 -0.41
CA VAL A 141 27.68 -16.63 -0.93
C VAL A 141 27.49 -15.48 0.06
N VAL A 142 26.29 -15.32 0.60
CA VAL A 142 26.00 -14.28 1.60
C VAL A 142 26.89 -14.45 2.83
N GLN A 143 27.06 -15.69 3.33
CA GLN A 143 27.90 -15.97 4.50
C GLN A 143 29.39 -15.71 4.26
N GLN A 144 29.88 -15.79 3.03
CA GLN A 144 31.26 -15.41 2.69
C GLN A 144 31.51 -13.91 2.84
N HIS A 145 30.50 -13.08 2.56
CA HIS A 145 30.62 -11.62 2.61
C HIS A 145 30.10 -11.02 3.92
N ILE A 146 29.08 -11.63 4.51
CA ILE A 146 28.45 -11.21 5.76
C ILE A 146 28.32 -12.44 6.67
N PRO A 147 29.37 -12.82 7.39
CA PRO A 147 29.32 -13.98 8.30
C PRO A 147 28.25 -13.78 9.39
N ARG A 148 27.47 -14.83 9.64
CA ARG A 148 26.52 -14.84 10.76
C ARG A 148 27.25 -14.73 12.09
N SER A 149 26.74 -13.89 12.97
CA SER A 149 27.13 -13.84 14.38
C SER A 149 25.95 -14.32 15.25
N ASP A 150 26.20 -14.59 16.52
CA ASP A 150 25.15 -15.00 17.48
C ASP A 150 24.01 -13.99 17.61
N LYS A 151 24.22 -12.76 17.18
CA LYS A 151 23.27 -11.65 17.32
C LYS A 151 22.77 -11.07 16.00
N LEU A 152 23.44 -11.34 14.89
CA LEU A 152 23.07 -10.85 13.57
C LEU A 152 23.21 -11.94 12.52
N GLY A 153 22.13 -12.23 11.82
CA GLY A 153 22.14 -13.11 10.66
C GLY A 153 21.33 -12.49 9.53
N ILE A 154 21.96 -12.25 8.39
CA ILE A 154 21.26 -11.87 7.17
C ILE A 154 20.97 -13.14 6.38
N THR A 155 19.73 -13.33 6.00
CA THR A 155 19.30 -14.41 5.11
C THR A 155 18.70 -13.82 3.86
N VAL A 156 19.28 -14.12 2.72
CA VAL A 156 18.75 -13.76 1.41
C VAL A 156 18.17 -15.01 0.77
N MET A 157 16.94 -14.92 0.28
CA MET A 157 16.24 -16.05 -0.32
C MET A 157 15.60 -15.63 -1.65
N ALA A 158 15.82 -16.43 -2.67
CA ALA A 158 15.05 -16.35 -3.91
C ALA A 158 13.65 -16.91 -3.68
N LYS A 159 12.64 -16.20 -4.17
CA LYS A 159 11.24 -16.62 -4.16
C LYS A 159 10.64 -16.45 -5.54
N PRO A 160 9.70 -17.31 -5.98
CA PRO A 160 8.99 -17.09 -7.23
C PRO A 160 8.30 -15.73 -7.23
N VAL A 161 8.48 -14.95 -8.30
CA VAL A 161 7.86 -13.61 -8.41
C VAL A 161 6.34 -13.68 -8.24
N ARG A 162 5.71 -14.73 -8.81
CA ARG A 162 4.27 -14.98 -8.66
C ARG A 162 3.83 -15.09 -7.20
N ASP A 163 4.66 -15.68 -6.35
CA ASP A 163 4.28 -15.98 -4.97
C ASP A 163 4.68 -14.84 -4.02
N THR A 164 5.55 -13.93 -4.47
CA THR A 164 6.01 -12.81 -3.64
C THR A 164 4.83 -11.94 -3.21
N TYR A 165 4.01 -11.45 -4.15
CA TYR A 165 2.84 -10.64 -3.84
C TYR A 165 1.80 -11.39 -3.00
N ARG A 166 1.51 -12.64 -3.40
CA ARG A 166 0.55 -13.49 -2.67
C ARG A 166 1.04 -13.87 -1.28
N GLY A 167 2.35 -13.79 -1.07
CA GLY A 167 3.03 -14.13 0.18
C GLY A 167 2.97 -13.03 1.24
N TYR A 168 2.70 -11.77 0.87
CA TYR A 168 2.56 -10.69 1.84
C TYR A 168 1.40 -10.96 2.79
N ASP A 169 1.65 -10.76 4.09
CA ASP A 169 0.65 -11.09 5.13
C ASP A 169 -0.55 -10.16 5.05
N GLU A 170 -0.37 -8.92 4.62
CA GLU A 170 -1.42 -7.95 4.35
C GLU A 170 -2.35 -8.46 3.24
N VAL A 171 -1.79 -8.93 2.12
CA VAL A 171 -2.55 -9.46 0.99
C VAL A 171 -3.32 -10.72 1.38
N LYS A 172 -2.71 -11.63 2.16
CA LYS A 172 -3.38 -12.82 2.69
C LYS A 172 -4.53 -12.44 3.63
N ARG A 173 -4.30 -11.48 4.53
CA ARG A 173 -5.31 -10.99 5.48
C ARG A 173 -6.48 -10.36 4.74
N MET A 174 -6.22 -9.45 3.80
CA MET A 174 -7.25 -8.81 2.99
C MET A 174 -8.07 -9.83 2.19
N ARG A 175 -7.39 -10.76 1.49
CA ARG A 175 -8.06 -11.84 0.76
C ARG A 175 -8.99 -12.65 1.67
N ASN A 176 -8.51 -13.01 2.87
CA ASN A 176 -9.30 -13.81 3.81
C ASN A 176 -10.52 -13.03 4.34
N ILE A 177 -10.36 -11.73 4.65
CA ILE A 177 -11.46 -10.85 5.05
C ILE A 177 -12.51 -10.77 3.93
N MET A 178 -12.10 -10.51 2.69
CA MET A 178 -13.01 -10.43 1.55
C MET A 178 -13.73 -11.74 1.28
N LEU A 179 -13.04 -12.89 1.42
CA LEU A 179 -13.66 -14.21 1.29
C LEU A 179 -14.72 -14.45 2.39
N ILE A 180 -14.39 -14.14 3.64
CA ILE A 180 -15.34 -14.31 4.77
C ILE A 180 -16.57 -13.42 4.56
N LEU A 181 -16.38 -12.15 4.20
CA LEU A 181 -17.48 -11.23 3.92
C LEU A 181 -18.34 -11.72 2.74
N GLY A 182 -17.72 -12.09 1.62
CA GLY A 182 -18.42 -12.61 0.44
C GLY A 182 -19.24 -13.87 0.74
N ILE A 183 -18.65 -14.83 1.45
CA ILE A 183 -19.35 -16.06 1.86
C ILE A 183 -20.50 -15.74 2.84
N SER A 184 -20.28 -14.81 3.78
CA SER A 184 -21.30 -14.40 4.74
C SER A 184 -22.51 -13.74 4.06
N ILE A 185 -22.26 -12.82 3.12
CA ILE A 185 -23.31 -12.16 2.33
C ILE A 185 -24.07 -13.20 1.49
N LEU A 186 -23.36 -14.11 0.83
CA LEU A 186 -23.95 -15.18 0.03
C LEU A 186 -24.82 -16.09 0.90
N PHE A 187 -24.35 -16.45 2.09
CA PHE A 187 -25.08 -17.27 3.04
C PHE A 187 -26.37 -16.59 3.53
N ILE A 188 -26.28 -15.32 3.95
CA ILE A 188 -27.43 -14.55 4.46
C ILE A 188 -28.48 -14.36 3.35
N THR A 189 -28.06 -13.98 2.14
CA THR A 189 -28.97 -13.79 0.99
C THR A 189 -29.66 -15.10 0.60
N THR A 190 -28.92 -16.20 0.60
CA THR A 190 -29.46 -17.52 0.30
C THR A 190 -30.49 -17.94 1.35
N LEU A 191 -30.19 -17.78 2.65
CA LEU A 191 -31.14 -18.06 3.73
C LEU A 191 -32.40 -17.20 3.63
N ASN A 192 -32.25 -15.91 3.31
CA ASN A 192 -33.39 -15.02 3.13
C ASN A 192 -34.31 -15.49 1.98
N TYR A 193 -33.71 -15.85 0.83
CA TYR A 193 -34.50 -16.41 -0.28
C TYR A 193 -35.22 -17.71 0.10
N VAL A 194 -34.55 -18.63 0.79
CA VAL A 194 -35.15 -19.88 1.26
C VAL A 194 -36.32 -19.61 2.23
N LEU A 195 -36.15 -18.66 3.16
CA LEU A 195 -37.20 -18.25 4.10
C LEU A 195 -38.42 -17.67 3.38
N ILE A 196 -38.23 -16.79 2.40
CA ILE A 196 -39.30 -16.22 1.58
C ILE A 196 -40.02 -17.33 0.82
N SER A 197 -39.27 -18.24 0.21
CA SER A 197 -39.83 -19.39 -0.53
C SER A 197 -40.67 -20.27 0.37
N ILE A 198 -40.18 -20.66 1.55
CA ILE A 198 -40.91 -21.46 2.52
C ILE A 198 -42.13 -20.69 3.07
N SER A 199 -42.02 -19.40 3.30
CA SER A 199 -43.14 -18.57 3.80
C SER A 199 -44.27 -18.42 2.78
N SER A 200 -43.95 -18.43 1.49
CA SER A 200 -44.94 -18.42 0.41
C SER A 200 -45.64 -19.76 0.20
N LEU A 201 -45.14 -20.82 0.83
CA LEU A 201 -45.65 -22.18 0.66
C LEU A 201 -47.14 -22.34 0.98
N SER A 202 -47.61 -21.70 2.05
CA SER A 202 -49.05 -21.78 2.46
C SER A 202 -49.99 -21.20 1.38
N ARG A 203 -49.55 -20.18 0.66
CA ARG A 203 -50.31 -19.58 -0.47
C ARG A 203 -50.24 -20.47 -1.71
N ARG A 204 -49.07 -21.06 -1.98
CA ARG A 204 -48.78 -21.86 -3.17
C ARG A 204 -49.29 -23.30 -3.04
N ALA A 205 -49.41 -23.81 -1.82
CA ALA A 205 -49.88 -25.18 -1.58
C ALA A 205 -51.22 -25.47 -2.26
N LYS A 206 -52.18 -24.54 -2.24
CA LYS A 206 -53.46 -24.68 -2.92
C LYS A 206 -53.33 -24.86 -4.45
N SER A 207 -52.49 -24.03 -5.09
CA SER A 207 -52.21 -24.14 -6.53
C SER A 207 -51.51 -25.46 -6.86
N ILE A 208 -50.50 -25.85 -6.06
CA ILE A 208 -49.80 -27.15 -6.23
C ILE A 208 -50.78 -28.33 -6.10
N GLY A 209 -51.71 -28.24 -5.16
CA GLY A 209 -52.74 -29.24 -4.99
C GLY A 209 -53.63 -29.38 -6.21
N VAL A 210 -54.09 -28.28 -6.79
CA VAL A 210 -54.88 -28.28 -8.02
C VAL A 210 -54.12 -28.94 -9.16
N HIS A 211 -52.88 -28.54 -9.39
CA HIS A 211 -52.03 -29.14 -10.43
C HIS A 211 -51.87 -30.67 -10.24
N LYS A 212 -51.64 -31.13 -9.00
CA LYS A 212 -51.50 -32.55 -8.70
C LYS A 212 -52.82 -33.32 -8.88
N CYS A 213 -53.95 -32.70 -8.52
CA CYS A 213 -55.27 -33.29 -8.78
C CYS A 213 -55.57 -33.40 -10.28
N SER A 214 -55.03 -32.49 -11.09
CA SER A 214 -55.09 -32.50 -12.56
C SER A 214 -54.04 -33.43 -13.20
N GLY A 215 -53.38 -34.29 -12.42
CA GLY A 215 -52.46 -35.31 -12.93
C GLY A 215 -50.98 -34.88 -12.98
N ALA A 216 -50.61 -33.70 -12.47
CA ALA A 216 -49.22 -33.28 -12.46
C ALA A 216 -48.39 -34.14 -11.48
N GLY A 217 -47.32 -34.75 -11.99
CA GLY A 217 -46.36 -35.51 -11.20
C GLY A 217 -45.47 -34.61 -10.33
N THR A 218 -44.70 -35.21 -9.43
CA THR A 218 -43.72 -34.51 -8.56
C THR A 218 -42.65 -33.81 -9.39
N GLY A 219 -42.24 -34.37 -10.53
CA GLY A 219 -41.27 -33.77 -11.47
C GLY A 219 -41.80 -32.49 -12.13
N THR A 220 -43.08 -32.46 -12.50
CA THR A 220 -43.74 -31.29 -13.09
C THR A 220 -43.77 -30.13 -12.11
N VAL A 221 -44.14 -30.39 -10.86
CA VAL A 221 -44.15 -29.38 -9.80
C VAL A 221 -42.73 -28.88 -9.50
N PHE A 222 -41.77 -29.79 -9.42
CA PHE A 222 -40.35 -29.42 -9.27
C PHE A 222 -39.87 -28.52 -10.42
N GLY A 223 -40.19 -28.88 -11.66
CA GLY A 223 -39.84 -28.09 -12.83
C GLY A 223 -40.42 -26.67 -12.80
N MET A 224 -41.65 -26.49 -12.33
CA MET A 224 -42.25 -25.17 -12.17
C MET A 224 -41.43 -24.28 -11.22
N PHE A 225 -40.95 -24.79 -10.10
CA PHE A 225 -40.09 -24.06 -9.18
C PHE A 225 -38.73 -23.75 -9.77
N MET A 226 -38.14 -24.66 -10.54
CA MET A 226 -36.88 -24.43 -11.23
C MET A 226 -36.98 -23.33 -12.25
N TRP A 227 -38.05 -23.28 -13.05
CA TRP A 227 -38.28 -22.21 -14.01
C TRP A 227 -38.48 -20.85 -13.31
N GLU A 228 -39.28 -20.81 -12.25
CA GLU A 228 -39.50 -19.56 -11.50
C GLU A 228 -38.20 -19.04 -10.92
N THR A 229 -37.42 -19.90 -10.25
CA THR A 229 -36.10 -19.52 -9.70
C THR A 229 -35.14 -19.10 -10.79
N GLY A 230 -35.13 -19.80 -11.93
CA GLY A 230 -34.30 -19.45 -13.08
C GLY A 230 -34.62 -18.07 -13.65
N ILE A 231 -35.91 -17.74 -13.79
CA ILE A 231 -36.33 -16.40 -14.29
C ILE A 231 -35.90 -15.31 -13.30
N ILE A 232 -36.09 -15.52 -11.98
CA ILE A 232 -35.68 -14.54 -10.96
C ILE A 232 -34.16 -14.31 -11.02
N ILE A 233 -33.39 -15.37 -11.12
CA ILE A 233 -31.92 -15.28 -11.22
C ILE A 233 -31.49 -14.56 -12.51
N LEU A 234 -32.12 -14.87 -13.65
CA LEU A 234 -31.83 -14.19 -14.90
C LEU A 234 -32.13 -12.69 -14.83
N LEU A 235 -33.27 -12.31 -14.26
CA LEU A 235 -33.61 -10.91 -14.05
C LEU A 235 -32.64 -10.21 -13.08
N SER A 236 -32.22 -10.92 -12.02
CA SER A 236 -31.23 -10.40 -11.06
C SER A 236 -29.86 -10.22 -11.69
N LEU A 237 -29.43 -11.15 -12.53
CA LEU A 237 -28.17 -11.01 -13.30
C LEU A 237 -28.23 -9.84 -14.28
N PHE A 238 -29.36 -9.67 -14.97
CA PHE A 238 -29.56 -8.54 -15.87
C PHE A 238 -29.48 -7.20 -15.10
N LEU A 239 -30.16 -7.13 -13.96
CA LEU A 239 -30.13 -5.93 -13.10
C LEU A 239 -28.71 -5.67 -12.56
N MET A 240 -27.99 -6.73 -12.14
CA MET A 240 -26.60 -6.63 -11.67
C MET A 240 -25.71 -6.03 -12.76
N VAL A 241 -25.75 -6.57 -13.98
CA VAL A 241 -24.97 -6.07 -15.11
C VAL A 241 -25.34 -4.61 -15.42
N PHE A 242 -26.65 -4.29 -15.45
CA PHE A 242 -27.14 -2.94 -15.65
C PHE A 242 -26.59 -1.96 -14.60
N LEU A 243 -26.64 -2.31 -13.32
CA LEU A 243 -26.11 -1.47 -12.23
C LEU A 243 -24.58 -1.32 -12.33
N MET A 244 -23.84 -2.39 -12.61
CA MET A 244 -22.38 -2.33 -12.76
C MET A 244 -21.95 -1.40 -13.89
N PHE A 245 -22.66 -1.38 -15.01
CA PHE A 245 -22.36 -0.45 -16.10
C PHE A 245 -22.73 1.00 -15.77
N ASN A 246 -23.86 1.23 -15.11
CA ASN A 246 -24.28 2.59 -14.75
C ASN A 246 -23.45 3.21 -13.63
N PHE A 247 -22.93 2.41 -12.72
CA PHE A 247 -22.07 2.83 -11.62
C PHE A 247 -20.61 2.42 -11.85
N ARG A 248 -20.18 2.36 -13.13
CA ARG A 248 -18.86 1.88 -13.51
C ARG A 248 -17.73 2.61 -12.79
N GLU A 249 -17.72 3.94 -12.83
CA GLU A 249 -16.72 4.79 -12.19
C GLU A 249 -16.63 4.49 -10.69
N PHE A 250 -17.77 4.50 -10.00
CA PHE A 250 -17.82 4.19 -8.57
C PHE A 250 -17.29 2.78 -8.25
N VAL A 251 -17.61 1.78 -9.09
CA VAL A 251 -17.13 0.40 -8.89
C VAL A 251 -15.63 0.31 -9.15
N GLU A 252 -15.13 0.93 -10.21
CA GLU A 252 -13.70 0.92 -10.57
C GLU A 252 -12.86 1.66 -9.51
N ASP A 253 -13.30 2.82 -9.04
CA ASP A 253 -12.64 3.58 -7.98
C ASP A 253 -12.62 2.82 -6.64
N THR A 254 -13.77 2.21 -6.27
CA THR A 254 -13.87 1.49 -4.99
C THR A 254 -13.08 0.19 -4.99
N THR A 255 -13.01 -0.51 -6.13
CA THR A 255 -12.32 -1.81 -6.24
C THR A 255 -10.90 -1.69 -6.75
N ALA A 256 -10.47 -0.51 -7.20
CA ALA A 256 -9.23 -0.25 -7.93
C ALA A 256 -8.97 -1.28 -9.05
N ALA A 257 -10.04 -1.75 -9.69
CA ALA A 257 -9.98 -2.75 -10.75
C ALA A 257 -10.91 -2.36 -11.89
N LYS A 258 -10.41 -2.40 -13.12
CA LYS A 258 -11.24 -2.16 -14.29
C LYS A 258 -12.34 -3.21 -14.40
N LEU A 259 -13.54 -2.77 -14.70
CA LEU A 259 -14.72 -3.64 -14.83
C LEU A 259 -14.47 -4.78 -15.85
N GLU A 260 -13.71 -4.51 -16.90
CA GLU A 260 -13.32 -5.49 -17.91
C GLU A 260 -12.51 -6.67 -17.34
N SER A 261 -11.73 -6.42 -16.28
CA SER A 261 -10.93 -7.47 -15.62
C SER A 261 -11.78 -8.47 -14.84
N LEU A 262 -12.99 -8.08 -14.41
CA LEU A 262 -13.94 -8.96 -13.73
C LEU A 262 -14.61 -9.95 -14.68
N PHE A 263 -14.77 -9.55 -15.97
CA PHE A 263 -15.37 -10.36 -17.02
C PHE A 263 -14.33 -11.04 -17.93
N ALA A 264 -13.04 -10.98 -17.57
CA ALA A 264 -12.01 -11.71 -18.30
C ALA A 264 -12.35 -13.22 -18.37
N VAL A 265 -12.08 -13.83 -19.51
CA VAL A 265 -12.42 -15.25 -19.79
C VAL A 265 -11.90 -16.18 -18.69
N GLU A 266 -10.74 -15.88 -18.13
CA GLU A 266 -10.12 -16.67 -17.06
C GLU A 266 -10.88 -16.61 -15.72
N ARG A 267 -11.70 -15.58 -15.50
CA ARG A 267 -12.39 -15.32 -14.22
C ARG A 267 -13.90 -15.42 -14.30
N ILE A 268 -14.45 -15.47 -15.49
CA ILE A 268 -15.89 -15.50 -15.74
C ILE A 268 -16.60 -16.69 -15.06
N TRP A 269 -15.88 -17.77 -14.79
CA TRP A 269 -16.42 -18.92 -14.06
C TRP A 269 -16.85 -18.59 -12.63
N VAL A 270 -16.30 -17.51 -12.00
CA VAL A 270 -16.63 -17.12 -10.61
C VAL A 270 -18.08 -16.66 -10.49
N PRO A 271 -18.57 -15.64 -11.25
CA PRO A 271 -19.98 -15.26 -11.22
C PRO A 271 -20.91 -16.41 -11.61
N PHE A 272 -20.50 -17.27 -12.56
CA PHE A 272 -21.28 -18.47 -12.91
C PHE A 272 -21.32 -19.46 -11.74
N GLY A 273 -20.22 -19.70 -11.05
CA GLY A 273 -20.15 -20.56 -9.87
C GLY A 273 -21.07 -20.06 -8.73
N VAL A 274 -21.02 -18.77 -8.43
CA VAL A 274 -21.90 -18.13 -7.43
C VAL A 274 -23.36 -18.29 -7.85
N THR A 275 -23.68 -18.01 -9.12
CA THR A 275 -25.04 -18.15 -9.65
C THR A 275 -25.53 -19.59 -9.57
N ALA A 276 -24.68 -20.58 -9.88
CA ALA A 276 -25.02 -22.00 -9.77
C ALA A 276 -25.31 -22.40 -8.31
N VAL A 277 -24.52 -21.94 -7.37
CA VAL A 277 -24.74 -22.17 -5.93
C VAL A 277 -26.08 -21.56 -5.47
N LEU A 278 -26.37 -20.33 -5.86
CA LEU A 278 -27.67 -19.68 -5.58
C LEU A 278 -28.83 -20.46 -6.18
N PHE A 279 -28.71 -20.92 -7.42
CA PHE A 279 -29.75 -21.72 -8.08
C PHE A 279 -29.95 -23.06 -7.40
N LEU A 280 -28.89 -23.75 -7.02
CA LEU A 280 -28.96 -25.04 -6.33
C LEU A 280 -29.60 -24.92 -4.97
N ILE A 281 -29.15 -24.00 -4.13
CA ILE A 281 -29.65 -23.84 -2.77
C ILE A 281 -31.04 -23.17 -2.75
N GLY A 282 -31.21 -22.12 -3.53
CA GLY A 282 -32.43 -21.32 -3.60
C GLY A 282 -33.57 -22.03 -4.35
N GLY A 283 -33.24 -22.76 -5.43
CA GLY A 283 -34.20 -23.44 -6.29
C GLY A 283 -34.41 -24.89 -5.94
N VAL A 284 -33.35 -25.70 -5.94
CA VAL A 284 -33.44 -27.16 -5.82
C VAL A 284 -33.93 -27.56 -4.45
N LEU A 285 -33.45 -26.93 -3.37
CA LEU A 285 -33.83 -27.32 -2.01
C LEU A 285 -35.33 -27.04 -1.72
N PRO A 286 -35.84 -25.81 -1.92
CA PRO A 286 -37.29 -25.57 -1.78
C PRO A 286 -38.12 -26.37 -2.78
N GLY A 287 -37.68 -26.46 -4.04
CA GLY A 287 -38.36 -27.20 -5.09
C GLY A 287 -38.58 -28.69 -4.72
N ARG A 288 -37.56 -29.34 -4.16
CA ARG A 288 -37.68 -30.72 -3.65
C ARG A 288 -38.65 -30.87 -2.46
N ILE A 289 -38.63 -29.91 -1.54
CA ILE A 289 -39.54 -29.90 -0.40
C ILE A 289 -40.99 -29.74 -0.89
N PHE A 290 -41.24 -28.82 -1.80
CA PHE A 290 -42.57 -28.50 -2.32
C PHE A 290 -43.15 -29.60 -3.22
N SER A 291 -42.30 -30.19 -4.06
CA SER A 291 -42.76 -31.27 -4.94
C SER A 291 -43.21 -32.54 -4.20
N LYS A 292 -42.71 -32.76 -2.97
CA LYS A 292 -43.06 -33.95 -2.15
C LYS A 292 -44.29 -33.76 -1.28
N ILE A 293 -44.96 -32.59 -1.23
CA ILE A 293 -46.16 -32.36 -0.41
C ILE A 293 -47.31 -33.21 -0.92
N PRO A 294 -47.93 -34.07 -0.07
CA PRO A 294 -49.07 -34.89 -0.44
C PRO A 294 -50.33 -34.04 -0.68
N VAL A 295 -51.13 -34.42 -1.69
CA VAL A 295 -52.40 -33.73 -2.02
C VAL A 295 -53.34 -33.64 -0.83
N THR A 296 -53.42 -34.69 0.00
CA THR A 296 -54.27 -34.76 1.20
C THR A 296 -53.94 -33.70 2.26
N GLN A 297 -52.67 -33.25 2.34
CA GLN A 297 -52.27 -32.19 3.26
C GLN A 297 -52.62 -30.78 2.74
N VAL A 298 -52.75 -30.62 1.44
CA VAL A 298 -53.09 -29.34 0.80
C VAL A 298 -54.53 -28.93 1.15
N PHE A 299 -55.46 -29.86 1.16
CA PHE A 299 -56.89 -29.61 1.44
C PHE A 299 -57.23 -29.52 2.94
N ARG A 300 -56.37 -30.05 3.83
CA ARG A 300 -56.53 -29.96 5.30
C ARG A 300 -55.87 -28.74 5.94
N ARG A 301 -55.86 -27.57 5.32
CA ARG A 301 -55.09 -26.41 5.77
C ARG A 301 -53.65 -26.85 6.13
N TYR A 302 -52.71 -26.73 5.18
CA TYR A 302 -51.33 -27.00 5.44
C TYR A 302 -50.86 -26.21 6.67
N THR A 303 -50.86 -26.86 7.82
CA THR A 303 -50.20 -26.34 9.03
C THR A 303 -48.81 -26.87 9.03
N GLU A 304 -47.84 -25.95 9.04
CA GLU A 304 -46.43 -26.28 9.24
C GLU A 304 -46.32 -27.23 10.43
N GLY A 305 -45.73 -28.42 10.23
CA GLY A 305 -45.60 -29.42 11.30
C GLY A 305 -44.97 -28.79 12.56
N LYS A 306 -45.26 -29.40 13.74
CA LYS A 306 -44.85 -28.88 15.07
C LYS A 306 -43.36 -28.51 15.23
N LYS A 307 -42.46 -28.86 14.27
CA LYS A 307 -41.06 -28.44 14.15
C LYS A 307 -40.93 -27.40 13.05
N GLY A 308 -41.33 -26.15 13.32
CA GLY A 308 -41.20 -25.04 12.37
C GLY A 308 -39.73 -24.67 12.17
N TRP A 309 -39.20 -24.90 10.97
CA TRP A 309 -37.83 -24.52 10.55
C TRP A 309 -37.62 -23.00 10.42
N LYS A 310 -38.70 -22.22 10.35
CA LYS A 310 -38.62 -20.76 10.17
C LYS A 310 -37.94 -20.06 11.32
N ARG A 311 -38.28 -20.40 12.57
CA ARG A 311 -37.73 -19.74 13.75
C ARG A 311 -36.20 -19.93 13.88
N PRO A 312 -35.66 -21.19 13.79
CA PRO A 312 -34.22 -21.40 13.81
C PRO A 312 -33.48 -20.69 12.66
N LEU A 313 -34.03 -20.71 11.44
CA LEU A 313 -33.42 -20.02 10.28
C LEU A 313 -33.39 -18.51 10.48
N LEU A 314 -34.50 -17.90 10.96
CA LEU A 314 -34.54 -16.48 11.32
C LEU A 314 -33.50 -16.13 12.39
N PHE A 315 -33.44 -16.97 13.44
CA PHE A 315 -32.46 -16.76 14.51
C PHE A 315 -31.02 -16.77 13.98
N ILE A 316 -30.65 -17.76 13.15
CA ILE A 316 -29.33 -17.86 12.54
C ILE A 316 -29.04 -16.63 11.66
N GLN A 317 -30.04 -16.18 10.88
CA GLN A 317 -29.91 -15.02 10.02
C GLN A 317 -29.66 -13.73 10.83
N PHE A 318 -30.50 -13.49 11.88
CA PHE A 318 -30.32 -12.31 12.74
C PHE A 318 -28.99 -12.36 13.51
N ALA A 319 -28.60 -13.54 14.01
CA ALA A 319 -27.31 -13.72 14.66
C ALA A 319 -26.14 -13.43 13.70
N GLY A 320 -26.22 -13.89 12.45
CA GLY A 320 -25.22 -13.60 11.42
C GLY A 320 -25.13 -12.12 11.08
N VAL A 321 -26.27 -11.44 10.89
CA VAL A 321 -26.30 -10.00 10.65
C VAL A 321 -25.74 -9.23 11.83
N ALA A 322 -26.16 -9.56 13.06
CA ALA A 322 -25.65 -8.93 14.28
C ALA A 322 -24.15 -9.11 14.45
N PHE A 323 -23.62 -10.29 14.10
CA PHE A 323 -22.18 -10.56 14.12
C PHE A 323 -21.43 -9.66 13.13
N ILE A 324 -21.91 -9.55 11.88
CA ILE A 324 -21.27 -8.69 10.86
C ILE A 324 -21.33 -7.22 11.28
N CYS A 325 -22.50 -6.74 11.75
CA CYS A 325 -22.63 -5.37 12.24
C CYS A 325 -21.70 -5.11 13.43
N GLY A 326 -21.58 -6.05 14.36
CA GLY A 326 -20.65 -5.97 15.48
C GLY A 326 -19.19 -5.87 15.01
N LEU A 327 -18.82 -6.68 14.01
CA LEU A 327 -17.48 -6.66 13.44
C LEU A 327 -17.20 -5.33 12.73
N MET A 328 -18.15 -4.79 11.98
CA MET A 328 -18.04 -3.46 11.38
C MET A 328 -17.90 -2.35 12.43
N CYS A 329 -18.67 -2.42 13.52
CA CYS A 329 -18.51 -1.48 14.64
C CYS A 329 -17.11 -1.54 15.26
N VAL A 330 -16.55 -2.74 15.45
CA VAL A 330 -15.18 -2.91 15.97
C VAL A 330 -14.16 -2.27 15.04
N VAL A 331 -14.26 -2.53 13.72
CA VAL A 331 -13.36 -1.92 12.72
C VAL A 331 -13.47 -0.40 12.74
N MET A 332 -14.70 0.14 12.79
CA MET A 332 -14.94 1.58 12.85
C MET A 332 -14.38 2.22 14.12
N LEU A 333 -14.54 1.56 15.27
CA LEU A 333 -13.96 2.00 16.54
C LEU A 333 -12.43 1.94 16.52
N GLN A 334 -11.84 0.90 15.93
CA GLN A 334 -10.40 0.79 15.77
C GLN A 334 -9.85 1.90 14.85
N TYR A 335 -10.51 2.17 13.74
CA TYR A 335 -10.15 3.26 12.83
C TYR A 335 -10.21 4.61 13.54
N HIS A 336 -11.32 4.89 14.24
CA HIS A 336 -11.48 6.12 15.02
C HIS A 336 -10.40 6.27 16.11
N TYR A 337 -10.08 5.16 16.79
CA TYR A 337 -9.01 5.13 17.79
C TYR A 337 -7.66 5.49 17.18
N VAL A 338 -7.32 4.90 16.03
CA VAL A 338 -6.02 5.12 15.36
C VAL A 338 -5.87 6.57 14.89
N ILE A 339 -6.92 7.15 14.31
CA ILE A 339 -6.87 8.54 13.81
C ILE A 339 -6.76 9.57 14.95
N ASN A 340 -7.42 9.30 16.08
CA ASN A 340 -7.46 10.26 17.20
C ASN A 340 -6.39 10.02 18.27
N LYS A 341 -5.58 8.97 18.12
CA LYS A 341 -4.50 8.68 19.08
C LYS A 341 -3.36 9.66 18.90
N ASP A 342 -2.90 10.25 20.01
CA ASP A 342 -1.72 11.10 20.04
C ASP A 342 -0.49 10.36 19.50
N PRO A 343 0.11 10.80 18.38
CA PRO A 343 1.30 10.18 17.82
C PRO A 343 2.58 10.47 18.60
N GLY A 344 2.51 11.33 19.64
CA GLY A 344 3.66 11.81 20.40
C GLY A 344 4.36 13.01 19.77
N TYR A 345 3.77 13.59 18.74
CA TYR A 345 4.19 14.84 18.09
C TYR A 345 2.96 15.57 17.51
N ASN A 346 3.11 16.87 17.24
CA ASN A 346 2.03 17.71 16.70
C ASN A 346 2.22 17.95 15.18
N PRO A 347 1.45 17.26 14.30
CA PRO A 347 1.50 17.46 12.87
C PRO A 347 0.65 18.64 12.38
N GLU A 348 -0.13 19.28 13.28
CA GLU A 348 -1.14 20.29 12.94
C GLU A 348 -0.53 21.49 12.23
N ARG A 349 -1.09 21.85 11.08
CA ARG A 349 -0.64 22.95 10.23
C ARG A 349 0.81 22.87 9.76
N VAL A 350 1.44 21.70 9.86
CA VAL A 350 2.79 21.46 9.42
C VAL A 350 2.82 21.06 7.94
N VAL A 351 3.66 21.73 7.19
CA VAL A 351 3.94 21.46 5.78
C VAL A 351 5.39 21.04 5.64
N ILE A 352 5.63 20.01 4.84
CA ILE A 352 6.97 19.52 4.52
C ILE A 352 7.27 19.84 3.06
N GLY A 353 8.46 20.39 2.81
CA GLY A 353 8.98 20.63 1.47
C GLY A 353 10.40 20.07 1.33
N VAL A 354 10.73 19.56 0.13
CA VAL A 354 12.11 19.14 -0.18
C VAL A 354 12.90 20.37 -0.62
N ASN A 355 14.01 20.64 0.05
CA ASN A 355 14.93 21.72 -0.32
C ASN A 355 16.01 21.19 -1.28
N ASN A 356 15.70 21.17 -2.58
CA ASN A 356 16.59 20.71 -3.65
C ASN A 356 17.59 21.79 -4.12
N ALA A 357 17.95 22.74 -3.27
CA ALA A 357 18.92 23.74 -3.63
C ALA A 357 20.31 23.12 -3.88
N PRO A 358 21.05 23.57 -4.90
CA PRO A 358 22.25 22.88 -5.39
C PRO A 358 23.42 22.92 -4.40
N ASP A 359 23.48 23.91 -3.52
CA ASP A 359 24.54 24.07 -2.54
C ASP A 359 24.05 24.58 -1.18
N ALA A 360 24.89 24.55 -0.18
CA ALA A 360 24.59 24.98 1.18
C ALA A 360 24.16 26.47 1.24
N LYS A 361 24.76 27.34 0.43
CA LYS A 361 24.42 28.77 0.39
C LYS A 361 22.99 28.97 -0.15
N ALA A 362 22.65 28.27 -1.23
CA ALA A 362 21.30 28.32 -1.80
C ALA A 362 20.26 27.74 -0.87
N ARG A 363 20.58 26.66 -0.13
CA ARG A 363 19.68 26.08 0.92
C ARG A 363 19.44 27.07 2.05
N LEU A 364 20.48 27.75 2.50
CA LEU A 364 20.37 28.77 3.53
C LEU A 364 19.54 29.98 3.06
N ALA A 365 19.72 30.41 1.81
CA ALA A 365 18.94 31.50 1.20
C ALA A 365 17.44 31.11 1.10
N ALA A 366 17.13 29.87 0.68
CA ALA A 366 15.77 29.36 0.65
C ALA A 366 15.14 29.31 2.05
N ARG A 367 15.91 28.90 3.05
CA ARG A 367 15.46 28.92 4.44
C ARG A 367 15.10 30.33 4.91
N HIS A 368 15.97 31.32 4.69
CA HIS A 368 15.71 32.71 5.08
C HIS A 368 14.50 33.29 4.34
N PHE A 369 14.31 32.91 3.08
CA PHE A 369 13.10 33.28 2.34
C PHE A 369 11.84 32.78 3.05
N TYR A 370 11.78 31.48 3.40
CA TYR A 370 10.62 30.92 4.10
C TYR A 370 10.42 31.50 5.50
N GLU A 371 11.49 31.75 6.25
CA GLU A 371 11.43 32.42 7.57
C GLU A 371 10.86 33.85 7.47
N GLY A 372 11.05 34.53 6.35
CA GLY A 372 10.55 35.89 6.10
C GLY A 372 9.09 35.97 5.69
N LEU A 373 8.41 34.84 5.39
CA LEU A 373 7.02 34.85 4.93
C LEU A 373 6.04 35.15 6.08
N PRO A 374 5.12 36.12 5.94
CA PRO A 374 4.28 36.60 7.05
C PRO A 374 3.28 35.55 7.58
N TYR A 375 2.96 34.55 6.76
CA TYR A 375 2.05 33.45 7.10
C TYR A 375 2.77 32.19 7.62
N VAL A 376 4.10 32.21 7.71
CA VAL A 376 4.90 31.17 8.38
C VAL A 376 5.01 31.54 9.87
N GLU A 377 4.65 30.61 10.74
CA GLU A 377 4.71 30.76 12.19
C GLU A 377 6.05 30.29 12.75
N ALA A 378 6.53 29.15 12.27
CA ALA A 378 7.79 28.55 12.68
C ALA A 378 8.38 27.70 11.56
N LEU A 379 9.70 27.51 11.60
CA LEU A 379 10.45 26.69 10.66
C LEU A 379 11.48 25.82 11.39
N THR A 380 11.64 24.59 10.90
CA THR A 380 12.74 23.69 11.25
C THR A 380 13.15 22.84 10.04
N SER A 381 14.15 21.99 10.19
CA SER A 381 14.61 21.08 9.14
C SER A 381 15.01 19.74 9.71
N ALA A 382 14.84 18.70 8.89
CA ALA A 382 15.22 17.32 9.19
C ALA A 382 15.59 16.58 7.89
N THR A 383 16.12 15.37 8.00
CA THR A 383 16.42 14.55 6.82
C THR A 383 15.30 13.57 6.48
N SER A 384 14.38 13.31 7.41
CA SER A 384 13.22 12.47 7.20
C SER A 384 11.99 13.00 7.94
N TYR A 385 10.87 12.30 7.87
CA TYR A 385 9.62 12.65 8.58
C TYR A 385 8.90 11.41 9.10
N PRO A 386 8.05 11.56 10.15
CA PRO A 386 7.19 10.48 10.61
C PRO A 386 6.36 9.91 9.46
N SER A 387 6.15 8.60 9.44
CA SER A 387 5.50 7.79 8.41
C SER A 387 6.32 7.51 7.13
N ASN A 388 7.47 8.16 6.91
CA ASN A 388 8.33 7.89 5.75
C ASN A 388 9.34 6.76 5.96
N GLY A 389 9.30 6.11 7.14
CA GLY A 389 10.25 5.04 7.45
C GLY A 389 11.68 5.53 7.56
N TYR A 390 12.01 6.24 8.60
CA TYR A 390 13.37 6.70 8.93
C TYR A 390 14.48 5.67 8.63
N SER A 391 15.66 6.14 8.28
CA SER A 391 16.83 5.28 8.07
C SER A 391 17.13 4.43 9.30
N GLY A 392 17.65 3.23 9.08
CA GLY A 392 18.02 2.30 10.14
C GLY A 392 19.53 2.20 10.30
N GLN A 393 19.99 2.07 11.53
CA GLN A 393 21.39 1.77 11.85
C GLN A 393 21.46 0.64 12.88
N MET A 394 22.55 -0.10 12.86
CA MET A 394 22.83 -1.11 13.88
C MET A 394 23.53 -0.47 15.07
N ILE A 395 23.07 -0.77 16.27
CA ILE A 395 23.71 -0.31 17.51
C ILE A 395 24.56 -1.47 18.04
N PRO A 396 25.90 -1.34 18.02
CA PRO A 396 26.79 -2.37 18.55
C PRO A 396 27.01 -2.22 20.06
N ASP A 397 27.45 -3.31 20.68
CA ASP A 397 28.01 -3.28 22.03
C ASP A 397 29.48 -2.76 22.03
N GLU A 398 30.10 -2.70 23.20
CA GLU A 398 31.49 -2.26 23.34
C GLU A 398 32.51 -3.16 22.61
N LYS A 399 32.11 -4.38 22.27
CA LYS A 399 32.92 -5.36 21.52
C LYS A 399 32.68 -5.30 20.00
N GLY A 400 31.80 -4.40 19.54
CA GLY A 400 31.43 -4.26 18.14
C GLY A 400 30.35 -5.25 17.68
N THR A 401 29.76 -6.04 18.58
CA THR A 401 28.67 -6.95 18.21
C THR A 401 27.36 -6.20 18.18
N SER A 402 26.62 -6.30 17.08
CA SER A 402 25.31 -5.64 16.92
C SER A 402 24.29 -6.14 17.92
N LEU A 403 23.68 -5.22 18.68
CA LEU A 403 22.66 -5.51 19.68
C LEU A 403 21.26 -5.52 19.07
N PHE A 404 20.91 -4.43 18.37
CA PHE A 404 19.61 -4.25 17.72
C PHE A 404 19.68 -3.15 16.65
N SER A 405 18.69 -3.11 15.77
CA SER A 405 18.51 -2.04 14.80
C SER A 405 17.75 -0.86 15.43
N SER A 406 18.26 0.34 15.28
CA SER A 406 17.62 1.59 15.67
C SER A 406 17.28 2.43 14.43
N ARG A 407 16.23 3.22 14.50
CA ARG A 407 15.95 4.27 13.52
C ARG A 407 16.69 5.54 13.92
N TYR A 408 16.99 6.41 12.96
CA TYR A 408 17.63 7.68 13.24
C TYR A 408 17.18 8.79 12.28
N ASP A 409 17.37 10.02 12.72
CA ASP A 409 17.19 11.21 11.89
C ASP A 409 18.21 12.28 12.30
N PHE A 410 18.51 13.18 11.37
CA PHE A 410 19.30 14.38 11.63
C PHE A 410 18.38 15.59 11.62
N THR A 411 18.34 16.31 12.73
CA THR A 411 17.41 17.41 12.93
C THR A 411 18.09 18.65 13.51
N GLN A 412 17.47 19.79 13.34
CA GLN A 412 17.91 21.01 13.99
C GLN A 412 17.53 21.03 15.48
N GLU A 413 18.20 21.86 16.25
CA GLU A 413 17.97 22.02 17.70
C GLU A 413 16.49 22.27 18.04
N ASN A 414 15.81 23.09 17.25
CA ASN A 414 14.42 23.46 17.48
C ASN A 414 13.40 22.41 17.03
N TYR A 415 13.80 21.30 16.40
CA TYR A 415 12.89 20.29 15.84
C TYR A 415 11.97 19.66 16.90
N VAL A 416 12.53 19.25 18.03
CA VAL A 416 11.76 18.62 19.12
C VAL A 416 10.67 19.56 19.65
N ALA A 417 11.01 20.83 19.87
CA ALA A 417 10.05 21.86 20.30
C ALA A 417 9.04 22.19 19.18
N PHE A 418 9.50 22.30 17.92
CA PHE A 418 8.64 22.54 16.77
C PHE A 418 7.60 21.42 16.61
N MET A 419 8.00 20.18 16.76
CA MET A 419 7.09 19.02 16.66
C MET A 419 6.29 18.77 17.94
N GLY A 420 6.49 19.54 19.01
CA GLY A 420 5.78 19.35 20.28
C GLY A 420 6.15 18.06 21.01
N MET A 421 7.31 17.48 20.69
CA MET A 421 7.80 16.28 21.37
C MET A 421 8.27 16.59 22.79
N VAL A 422 8.12 15.62 23.69
CA VAL A 422 8.43 15.80 25.11
C VAL A 422 9.83 15.28 25.43
N ILE A 423 10.67 16.12 26.03
CA ILE A 423 11.97 15.72 26.58
C ILE A 423 11.72 15.20 28.00
N GLN A 424 12.08 13.94 28.25
CA GLN A 424 11.93 13.29 29.54
C GLN A 424 13.13 13.56 30.46
N GLN A 425 14.35 13.59 29.89
CA GLN A 425 15.57 13.85 30.63
C GLN A 425 16.56 14.61 29.75
N GLY A 426 17.37 15.48 30.36
CA GLY A 426 18.44 16.18 29.68
C GLY A 426 17.98 17.29 28.72
N ARG A 427 18.58 17.35 27.55
CA ARG A 427 18.33 18.38 26.54
C ARG A 427 18.39 17.83 25.11
N VAL A 428 18.03 18.64 24.13
CA VAL A 428 18.22 18.34 22.72
C VAL A 428 19.72 18.41 22.34
N PRO A 429 20.18 17.65 21.32
CA PRO A 429 21.51 17.76 20.78
C PRO A 429 21.74 19.14 20.14
N ARG A 430 22.92 19.72 20.35
CA ARG A 430 23.32 21.04 19.83
C ARG A 430 24.54 21.01 18.95
N GLU A 431 25.36 19.97 19.09
CA GLU A 431 26.64 19.84 18.43
C GLU A 431 26.76 18.46 17.76
N SER A 432 27.63 18.38 16.76
CA SER A 432 28.00 17.11 16.16
C SER A 432 28.61 16.19 17.24
N GLY A 433 28.21 14.93 17.25
CA GLY A 433 28.62 13.98 18.29
C GLY A 433 27.70 13.91 19.52
N GLU A 434 26.67 14.75 19.58
CA GLU A 434 25.58 14.65 20.58
C GLU A 434 24.34 14.02 19.97
N VAL A 435 23.63 13.20 20.77
CA VAL A 435 22.36 12.58 20.36
C VAL A 435 21.33 12.61 21.50
N ALA A 436 20.06 12.62 21.11
CA ALA A 436 18.97 12.25 22.00
C ALA A 436 18.40 10.89 21.56
N VAL A 437 17.94 10.09 22.52
CA VAL A 437 17.34 8.78 22.26
C VAL A 437 15.92 8.73 22.79
N ASN A 438 15.07 7.83 22.26
CA ASN A 438 13.75 7.64 22.83
C ASN A 438 13.75 6.62 23.99
N GLU A 439 12.64 6.54 24.72
CA GLU A 439 12.50 5.62 25.87
C GLU A 439 12.66 4.14 25.44
N GLU A 440 12.17 3.75 24.24
CA GLU A 440 12.35 2.40 23.72
C GLU A 440 13.83 2.05 23.51
N PHE A 441 14.64 3.00 23.06
CA PHE A 441 16.09 2.80 22.96
C PHE A 441 16.69 2.48 24.34
N VAL A 442 16.31 3.25 25.35
CA VAL A 442 16.78 3.04 26.73
C VAL A 442 16.36 1.66 27.25
N ARG A 443 15.13 1.24 26.95
CA ARG A 443 14.62 -0.10 27.30
C ARG A 443 15.43 -1.21 26.65
N ARG A 444 15.72 -1.08 25.35
CA ARG A 444 16.51 -2.07 24.59
C ARG A 444 17.95 -2.20 25.09
N MET A 445 18.52 -1.09 25.54
CA MET A 445 19.86 -1.09 26.16
C MET A 445 19.87 -1.60 27.61
N HIS A 446 18.72 -1.87 28.21
CA HIS A 446 18.58 -2.24 29.63
C HIS A 446 19.23 -1.23 30.60
N TRP A 447 19.23 0.04 30.22
CA TRP A 447 19.83 1.11 31.02
C TRP A 447 18.81 1.69 31.98
N GLY A 448 18.55 1.48 33.05
CA GLY A 448 17.60 2.11 33.97
C GLY A 448 17.45 3.64 33.79
N LYS A 449 17.57 4.42 34.86
CA LYS A 449 17.43 5.88 34.79
C LYS A 449 18.74 6.62 34.50
N ASP A 450 19.87 5.96 34.58
CA ASP A 450 21.20 6.54 34.33
C ASP A 450 21.58 6.41 32.87
N VAL A 451 21.17 7.36 32.05
CA VAL A 451 21.33 7.36 30.58
C VAL A 451 22.21 8.49 30.11
N LEU A 452 22.06 9.68 30.72
CA LEU A 452 22.75 10.88 30.27
C LEU A 452 24.27 10.76 30.43
N GLY A 453 25.01 11.19 29.41
CA GLY A 453 26.46 11.14 29.39
C GLY A 453 27.06 9.83 28.90
N LYS A 454 26.25 8.76 28.75
CA LYS A 454 26.72 7.52 28.11
C LYS A 454 27.01 7.75 26.64
N SER A 455 27.91 6.97 26.08
CA SER A 455 28.25 7.01 24.67
C SER A 455 27.79 5.73 23.97
N ILE A 456 27.35 5.87 22.74
CA ILE A 456 27.01 4.77 21.82
C ILE A 456 27.84 4.87 20.55
N GLN A 457 28.06 3.74 19.90
CA GLN A 457 28.65 3.71 18.58
C GLN A 457 27.53 3.75 17.55
N THR A 458 27.61 4.67 16.59
CA THR A 458 26.70 4.79 15.45
C THR A 458 27.51 4.77 14.16
N GLU A 459 26.85 4.84 13.01
CA GLU A 459 27.54 4.97 11.71
C GLU A 459 28.36 6.26 11.60
N GLU A 460 27.93 7.33 12.28
CA GLU A 460 28.64 8.62 12.37
C GLU A 460 29.82 8.59 13.37
N GLY A 461 30.06 7.47 14.01
CA GLY A 461 31.10 7.31 15.02
C GLY A 461 30.57 7.22 16.45
N ARG A 462 31.43 7.52 17.42
CA ARG A 462 31.07 7.49 18.83
C ARG A 462 30.37 8.79 19.23
N VAL A 463 29.11 8.70 19.66
CA VAL A 463 28.27 9.86 20.03
C VAL A 463 27.83 9.79 21.49
N LYS A 464 27.62 10.95 22.11
CA LYS A 464 27.23 11.10 23.52
C LYS A 464 25.73 11.36 23.65
N ILE A 465 25.06 10.63 24.55
CA ILE A 465 23.64 10.84 24.84
C ILE A 465 23.50 12.04 25.77
N VAL A 466 22.78 13.07 25.30
CA VAL A 466 22.51 14.32 26.05
C VAL A 466 21.05 14.49 26.42
N GLY A 467 20.16 13.66 25.88
CA GLY A 467 18.74 13.72 26.17
C GLY A 467 18.01 12.41 25.93
N VAL A 468 16.86 12.28 26.59
CA VAL A 468 15.88 11.22 26.38
C VAL A 468 14.55 11.87 26.03
N ILE A 469 13.99 11.53 24.89
CA ILE A 469 12.67 11.97 24.42
C ILE A 469 11.63 10.88 24.69
N LYS A 470 10.40 11.29 24.99
CA LYS A 470 9.27 10.37 25.13
C LYS A 470 9.08 9.58 23.83
N ASP A 471 8.64 8.34 23.95
CA ASP A 471 8.32 7.53 22.77
C ASP A 471 7.27 8.21 21.90
N PHE A 472 7.48 8.17 20.59
CA PHE A 472 6.58 8.69 19.58
C PHE A 472 6.41 7.68 18.44
N ASN A 473 5.37 7.84 17.66
CA ASN A 473 5.06 6.92 16.59
C ASN A 473 5.88 7.22 15.33
N ILE A 474 6.75 6.30 14.95
CA ILE A 474 7.70 6.46 13.84
C ILE A 474 7.08 6.04 12.50
N GLY A 475 6.32 4.96 12.49
CA GLY A 475 5.84 4.33 11.24
C GLY A 475 4.34 4.02 11.22
N GLY A 476 3.53 4.80 11.93
CA GLY A 476 2.10 4.54 12.08
C GLY A 476 1.77 3.61 13.27
N PHE A 477 0.51 3.64 13.71
CA PHE A 477 0.08 2.93 14.94
C PHE A 477 0.02 1.40 14.81
N TYR A 478 0.24 0.86 13.62
CA TYR A 478 0.31 -0.58 13.37
C TYR A 478 1.73 -1.14 13.51
N SER A 479 2.73 -0.26 13.58
CA SER A 479 4.12 -0.66 13.80
C SER A 479 4.45 -0.66 15.28
N GLU A 480 5.30 -1.60 15.69
CA GLU A 480 5.87 -1.57 17.04
C GLU A 480 6.69 -0.30 17.25
N LEU A 481 6.72 0.18 18.50
CA LEU A 481 7.63 1.24 18.90
C LEU A 481 9.07 0.79 18.61
N LYS A 482 9.83 1.63 17.91
CA LYS A 482 11.21 1.32 17.52
C LYS A 482 12.18 2.20 18.30
N PRO A 483 13.36 1.67 18.65
CA PRO A 483 14.45 2.49 19.15
C PRO A 483 14.79 3.59 18.15
N PHE A 484 15.02 4.80 18.66
CA PHE A 484 15.26 5.98 17.83
C PHE A 484 16.43 6.80 18.36
N VAL A 485 17.26 7.30 17.45
CA VAL A 485 18.40 8.18 17.73
C VAL A 485 18.24 9.47 16.94
N LEU A 486 18.19 10.60 17.65
CA LEU A 486 18.09 11.92 17.07
C LEU A 486 19.46 12.58 17.10
N HIS A 487 20.04 12.81 15.92
CA HIS A 487 21.31 13.51 15.75
C HIS A 487 21.09 15.02 15.55
N HIS A 488 22.08 15.81 15.94
CA HIS A 488 22.11 17.21 15.54
C HIS A 488 22.56 17.35 14.08
N HIS A 489 21.87 18.23 13.34
CA HIS A 489 22.20 18.55 11.97
C HIS A 489 22.44 20.06 11.81
N PRO A 490 23.55 20.48 11.18
CA PRO A 490 23.77 21.87 10.82
C PRO A 490 22.65 22.43 9.94
N LYS A 491 22.36 23.74 10.09
CA LYS A 491 21.23 24.42 9.45
C LYS A 491 21.22 24.38 7.92
N ASP A 492 22.37 24.23 7.29
CA ASP A 492 22.61 24.34 5.87
C ASP A 492 22.60 23.00 5.10
N LEU A 493 22.46 21.88 5.81
CA LEU A 493 22.60 20.55 5.21
C LEU A 493 21.30 19.73 5.15
N ALA A 494 20.23 20.13 5.83
CA ALA A 494 18.99 19.36 5.88
C ALA A 494 18.21 19.41 4.55
N ASP A 495 17.77 18.24 4.09
CA ASP A 495 17.08 18.09 2.81
C ASP A 495 15.60 18.45 2.87
N LEU A 496 14.97 18.35 4.05
CA LEU A 496 13.57 18.69 4.25
C LEU A 496 13.42 19.94 5.09
N VAL A 497 12.56 20.85 4.64
CA VAL A 497 12.10 22.00 5.39
C VAL A 497 10.71 21.76 5.91
N TYR A 498 10.51 22.04 7.20
CA TYR A 498 9.23 21.96 7.90
C TYR A 498 8.75 23.36 8.21
N LEU A 499 7.55 23.69 7.79
CA LEU A 499 6.93 24.98 7.99
C LEU A 499 5.62 24.80 8.75
N ARG A 500 5.44 25.50 9.85
CA ARG A 500 4.13 25.63 10.50
C ARG A 500 3.46 26.88 9.96
N LEU A 501 2.31 26.72 9.32
CA LEU A 501 1.57 27.83 8.72
C LEU A 501 0.52 28.37 9.69
N LYS A 502 0.27 29.69 9.59
CA LYS A 502 -0.86 30.35 10.27
C LYS A 502 -2.18 29.99 9.62
N GLU A 503 -3.27 30.17 10.32
CA GLU A 503 -4.61 30.10 9.73
C GLU A 503 -4.89 31.33 8.80
N PRO A 504 -5.68 31.15 7.76
CA PRO A 504 -6.30 29.90 7.27
C PRO A 504 -5.30 29.02 6.51
N PHE A 505 -5.15 27.77 6.97
CA PHE A 505 -4.12 26.84 6.49
C PHE A 505 -4.14 26.59 4.99
N GLY A 506 -5.31 26.26 4.43
CA GLY A 506 -5.44 25.90 3.00
C GLY A 506 -5.04 27.05 2.07
N GLU A 507 -5.44 28.28 2.38
CA GLU A 507 -5.06 29.46 1.59
C GLU A 507 -3.57 29.75 1.69
N ASN A 508 -3.00 29.65 2.90
CA ASN A 508 -1.60 29.91 3.13
C ASN A 508 -0.70 28.82 2.49
N LEU A 509 -1.16 27.57 2.42
CA LEU A 509 -0.48 26.52 1.66
C LEU A 509 -0.44 26.83 0.15
N GLN A 510 -1.53 27.33 -0.43
CA GLN A 510 -1.54 27.72 -1.83
C GLN A 510 -0.66 28.95 -2.10
N LYS A 511 -0.65 29.94 -1.18
CA LYS A 511 0.28 31.07 -1.24
C LYS A 511 1.73 30.61 -1.18
N LEU A 512 2.07 29.72 -0.25
CA LEU A 512 3.41 29.16 -0.12
C LEU A 512 3.89 28.47 -1.41
N LYS A 513 3.03 27.65 -2.02
CA LYS A 513 3.35 26.97 -3.29
C LYS A 513 3.64 27.97 -4.41
N ARG A 514 2.87 29.05 -4.51
CA ARG A 514 3.05 30.11 -5.51
C ARG A 514 4.32 30.92 -5.23
N ASP A 515 4.48 31.42 -4.00
CA ASP A 515 5.59 32.30 -3.64
C ASP A 515 6.94 31.56 -3.75
N ALA A 516 6.97 30.24 -3.41
CA ALA A 516 8.13 29.39 -3.62
C ALA A 516 8.44 29.16 -5.11
N ALA A 517 7.42 28.95 -5.94
CA ALA A 517 7.59 28.77 -7.38
C ALA A 517 8.12 30.07 -8.06
N GLU A 518 7.68 31.23 -7.60
CA GLU A 518 8.16 32.53 -8.08
C GLU A 518 9.59 32.83 -7.62
N ALA A 519 9.92 32.53 -6.35
CA ALA A 519 11.25 32.78 -5.78
C ALA A 519 12.31 31.81 -6.33
N PHE A 520 11.92 30.56 -6.60
CA PHE A 520 12.83 29.48 -7.01
C PHE A 520 12.36 28.79 -8.29
N PRO A 521 12.28 29.48 -9.45
CA PRO A 521 11.71 28.94 -10.68
C PRO A 521 12.44 27.71 -11.22
N ASN A 522 13.72 27.55 -10.86
CA ASN A 522 14.55 26.42 -11.27
C ASN A 522 14.55 25.25 -10.28
N GLN A 523 13.83 25.38 -9.16
CA GLN A 523 13.73 24.34 -8.13
C GLN A 523 12.28 23.88 -8.06
N THR A 524 12.10 22.57 -8.01
CA THR A 524 10.78 22.01 -7.75
C THR A 524 10.65 21.76 -6.25
N VAL A 525 10.06 22.71 -5.54
CA VAL A 525 9.71 22.53 -4.14
C VAL A 525 8.24 22.09 -4.08
N GLY A 526 8.02 20.80 -3.85
CA GLY A 526 6.69 20.29 -3.55
C GLY A 526 6.39 20.46 -2.06
N PHE A 527 5.36 21.23 -1.72
CA PHE A 527 4.89 21.33 -0.33
C PHE A 527 3.67 20.47 -0.11
N GLU A 528 3.71 19.64 0.91
CA GLU A 528 2.63 18.72 1.29
C GLU A 528 2.34 18.80 2.79
N SER A 529 1.08 18.68 3.16
CA SER A 529 0.67 18.65 4.58
C SER A 529 1.16 17.37 5.25
N LEU A 530 1.76 17.48 6.43
CA LEU A 530 2.17 16.31 7.22
C LEU A 530 0.95 15.50 7.66
N GLU A 531 -0.15 16.15 8.04
CA GLU A 531 -1.40 15.48 8.40
C GLU A 531 -1.94 14.66 7.22
N GLN A 532 -1.91 15.24 5.99
CA GLN A 532 -2.36 14.54 4.80
C GLN A 532 -1.47 13.33 4.50
N LYS A 533 -0.15 13.46 4.57
CA LYS A 533 0.79 12.34 4.41
C LYS A 533 0.55 11.22 5.42
N MET A 534 0.26 11.58 6.66
CA MET A 534 -0.10 10.60 7.70
C MET A 534 -1.43 9.92 7.37
N ALA A 535 -2.46 10.70 6.99
CA ALA A 535 -3.75 10.16 6.60
C ALA A 535 -3.62 9.23 5.39
N ASP A 536 -2.84 9.60 4.39
CA ASP A 536 -2.59 8.79 3.20
C ASP A 536 -1.86 7.48 3.55
N SER A 537 -0.93 7.50 4.50
CA SER A 537 -0.28 6.28 4.98
C SER A 537 -1.25 5.34 5.71
N TYR A 538 -2.28 5.86 6.36
CA TYR A 538 -3.36 5.06 6.96
C TYR A 538 -4.40 4.62 5.93
N ASN A 539 -4.71 5.46 4.95
CA ASN A 539 -5.59 5.11 3.83
C ASN A 539 -4.98 4.00 2.97
N CYS A 540 -3.67 3.98 2.78
CA CYS A 540 -2.97 2.90 2.10
C CYS A 540 -3.23 1.53 2.76
N LEU A 541 -3.42 1.46 4.07
CA LEU A 541 -3.81 0.24 4.79
C LEU A 541 -5.27 -0.15 4.57
N LEU A 542 -6.15 0.81 4.29
CA LEU A 542 -7.55 0.58 3.97
C LEU A 542 -7.75 0.23 2.48
N TYR A 543 -6.95 0.82 1.61
CA TYR A 543 -6.99 0.65 0.16
C TYR A 543 -5.72 -0.05 -0.34
N THR A 544 -5.52 -1.32 0.05
CA THR A 544 -4.38 -2.14 -0.40
C THR A 544 -4.34 -2.42 -1.91
N SER A 545 -5.23 -1.82 -2.68
CA SER A 545 -5.23 -1.88 -4.13
C SER A 545 -4.44 -0.76 -4.81
N ASP A 546 -4.27 0.40 -4.17
CA ASP A 546 -3.49 1.53 -4.70
C ASP A 546 -2.00 1.47 -4.35
N ALA A 547 -1.58 0.51 -3.52
CA ALA A 547 -0.18 0.31 -3.16
C ALA A 547 0.73 -0.15 -4.33
N ALA A 548 0.22 -0.13 -5.56
CA ALA A 548 1.03 -0.33 -6.77
C ALA A 548 1.58 0.99 -7.34
N ASP A 549 1.05 2.12 -6.94
CA ASP A 549 1.52 3.45 -7.31
C ASP A 549 2.12 4.16 -6.09
N ASP A 550 3.42 4.20 -6.05
CA ASP A 550 4.32 5.20 -5.50
C ASP A 550 4.76 5.23 -4.04
N THR A 551 4.30 4.38 -3.12
CA THR A 551 5.03 4.30 -1.84
C THR A 551 5.03 2.89 -1.26
N PRO A 552 6.16 2.37 -0.75
CA PRO A 552 6.13 1.18 0.07
C PRO A 552 5.39 1.50 1.37
N CYS A 553 4.22 0.91 1.55
CA CYS A 553 3.60 0.85 2.86
C CYS A 553 4.43 -0.02 3.79
#